data_dc80923bf0b4006c93ae82dfc75b69c4
#
_entry.id   dc80923bf0b4006c93ae82dfc75b69c4
#
_cell.length_a   1.000
_cell.length_b   1.000
_cell.length_c   1.000
_cell.angle_alpha   90.00
_cell.angle_beta   90.00
_cell.angle_gamma   90.00
#
_symmetry.space_group_name_H-M   'P 1'
#
loop_
_entity.id
_entity.type
_entity.pdbx_description
1 polymer ?
#
loop_
_entity_poly.entity_id
_entity_poly.type
_entity_poly.pdbx_seq_one_letter_code
_entity_poly.pdbx_strand_id
1 'polypeptide(L)'
;MSEAALVTNFSKNEIVIIGGGPAGYKLALELKKLSLSCSVTVIEKYKLGGTCLHSGCIPSKQLHAIERLDQLPSLLQKNQILLEKGILSEFKHNEIKMITGTASIDTENQEITINNQEKIRYDQLVIATGSKPRRLAQFPHALTSDELFNVDNLKQGLAESFIVIGGGYIGIEIASMLAKHEKKVQIFEEQEKILSFLDNDIHHKIHQELIKQGISINTGVKNLAEISYTNEDTILVAVGRENQYPRGFDPHNIPSNVHVIGDASNEIALAHYAYMQARALAHKLLGLDFSFRHDLVPLVIFSHPEIASIGLTEAKAREFHGQENIEIKITNWASNAKARIIGADRGMTKIIYRKDTSKILGVHLIGKSSSDLISIMIPVVQQDLGLNDMKSWIFPHPTLGEIFSF
;
A
#
# COMPACT_ATOMS: atom_id res chain seq x y z
N MET A 1 0.65 18.30 34.49
CA MET A 1 0.51 19.72 34.09
C MET A 1 -0.19 19.73 32.76
N SER A 2 -1.28 20.45 32.69
CA SER A 2 -2.32 20.38 31.66
C SER A 2 -1.83 20.82 30.26
N GLU A 3 -2.08 19.99 29.26
CA GLU A 3 -1.94 20.27 27.81
C GLU A 3 -3.07 21.16 27.27
N ALA A 4 -3.54 22.09 28.04
CA ALA A 4 -4.58 23.03 27.59
C ALA A 4 -3.94 24.44 27.55
N ALA A 5 -3.45 24.86 26.39
CA ALA A 5 -3.44 26.24 25.88
C ALA A 5 -2.36 26.47 24.82
N LEU A 6 -2.67 26.10 23.57
CA LEU A 6 -2.13 26.78 22.39
C LEU A 6 -3.25 26.86 21.34
N VAL A 7 -4.36 27.49 21.71
CA VAL A 7 -5.31 27.97 20.71
C VAL A 7 -4.76 29.28 20.17
N THR A 8 -3.85 29.19 19.21
CA THR A 8 -3.55 30.33 18.34
C THR A 8 -4.80 30.63 17.53
N ASN A 9 -5.23 31.89 17.50
CA ASN A 9 -6.34 32.40 16.67
C ASN A 9 -6.03 32.17 15.19
N PHE A 10 -6.33 30.97 14.69
CA PHE A 10 -6.41 30.73 13.26
C PHE A 10 -7.73 31.33 12.79
N SER A 11 -7.67 32.40 12.01
CA SER A 11 -8.76 32.78 11.12
C SER A 11 -9.27 31.51 10.41
N LYS A 12 -10.58 31.39 10.14
CA LYS A 12 -11.16 30.22 9.44
C LYS A 12 -10.42 29.96 8.13
N ASN A 13 -9.38 29.14 8.16
CA ASN A 13 -8.67 28.72 6.95
C ASN A 13 -9.52 27.67 6.25
N GLU A 14 -9.94 27.98 5.03
CA GLU A 14 -10.62 27.02 4.14
C GLU A 14 -9.61 26.06 3.54
N ILE A 15 -9.58 24.83 4.04
CA ILE A 15 -8.74 23.77 3.53
C ILE A 15 -9.57 22.91 2.59
N VAL A 16 -9.21 22.87 1.31
CA VAL A 16 -9.88 22.05 0.31
C VAL A 16 -9.00 20.88 -0.09
N ILE A 17 -9.56 19.67 -0.06
CA ILE A 17 -8.89 18.44 -0.39
C ILE A 17 -9.56 17.83 -1.63
N ILE A 18 -8.81 17.62 -2.72
CA ILE A 18 -9.32 16.95 -3.91
C ILE A 18 -8.89 15.49 -3.89
N GLY A 19 -9.88 14.60 -3.76
CA GLY A 19 -9.71 13.15 -3.62
C GLY A 19 -10.03 12.65 -2.22
N GLY A 20 -11.00 11.75 -2.11
CA GLY A 20 -11.48 11.14 -0.86
C GLY A 20 -10.90 9.75 -0.60
N GLY A 21 -9.75 9.43 -1.22
CA GLY A 21 -8.99 8.20 -0.96
C GLY A 21 -8.25 8.22 0.39
N PRO A 22 -7.40 7.20 0.66
CA PRO A 22 -6.68 7.05 1.94
C PRO A 22 -5.98 8.32 2.42
N ALA A 23 -5.27 9.02 1.54
CA ALA A 23 -4.60 10.28 1.88
C ALA A 23 -5.60 11.38 2.25
N GLY A 24 -6.62 11.61 1.40
CA GLY A 24 -7.53 12.73 1.56
C GLY A 24 -8.47 12.59 2.76
N TYR A 25 -9.15 11.44 2.92
CA TYR A 25 -10.06 11.28 4.05
C TYR A 25 -9.32 11.25 5.39
N LYS A 26 -8.10 10.68 5.43
CA LYS A 26 -7.29 10.69 6.66
C LYS A 26 -6.81 12.06 7.02
N LEU A 27 -6.40 12.87 6.03
CA LEU A 27 -6.02 14.26 6.26
C LEU A 27 -7.21 15.06 6.84
N ALA A 28 -8.40 14.93 6.23
CA ALA A 28 -9.59 15.61 6.70
C ALA A 28 -9.91 15.29 8.17
N LEU A 29 -9.85 14.00 8.53
CA LEU A 29 -10.09 13.55 9.90
C LEU A 29 -9.00 14.02 10.88
N GLU A 30 -7.73 13.98 10.48
CA GLU A 30 -6.62 14.40 11.34
C GLU A 30 -6.64 15.92 11.59
N LEU A 31 -6.95 16.72 10.57
CA LEU A 31 -7.15 18.17 10.72
C LEU A 31 -8.23 18.49 11.76
N LYS A 32 -9.39 17.85 11.65
CA LYS A 32 -10.52 18.08 12.59
C LYS A 32 -10.23 17.55 13.99
N LYS A 33 -9.46 16.48 14.12
CA LYS A 33 -9.00 15.97 15.42
C LYS A 33 -8.05 16.93 16.11
N LEU A 34 -7.15 17.57 15.36
CA LEU A 34 -6.15 18.51 15.88
C LEU A 34 -6.72 19.91 16.07
N SER A 35 -7.68 20.34 15.24
CA SER A 35 -8.31 21.67 15.32
C SER A 35 -9.76 21.63 14.84
N LEU A 36 -10.71 21.83 15.75
CA LEU A 36 -12.14 21.92 15.44
C LEU A 36 -12.51 23.20 14.67
N SER A 37 -11.67 24.24 14.71
CA SER A 37 -11.95 25.55 14.11
C SER A 37 -11.65 25.63 12.61
N CYS A 38 -10.84 24.69 12.04
CA CYS A 38 -10.56 24.71 10.61
C CYS A 38 -11.78 24.23 9.80
N SER A 39 -12.04 24.92 8.67
CA SER A 39 -13.02 24.49 7.69
C SER A 39 -12.36 23.50 6.73
N VAL A 40 -12.95 22.32 6.59
CA VAL A 40 -12.41 21.27 5.73
C VAL A 40 -13.47 20.81 4.73
N THR A 41 -13.16 20.95 3.45
CA THR A 41 -14.00 20.47 2.34
C THR A 41 -13.26 19.39 1.56
N VAL A 42 -13.87 18.23 1.38
CA VAL A 42 -13.35 17.14 0.53
C VAL A 42 -14.18 17.07 -0.75
N ILE A 43 -13.52 17.13 -1.90
CA ILE A 43 -14.15 16.95 -3.22
C ILE A 43 -13.77 15.56 -3.71
N GLU A 44 -14.77 14.71 -3.91
CA GLU A 44 -14.56 13.34 -4.40
C GLU A 44 -15.39 13.11 -5.67
N LYS A 45 -14.72 12.58 -6.70
CA LYS A 45 -15.35 12.34 -8.00
C LYS A 45 -16.34 11.19 -7.99
N TYR A 46 -16.06 10.14 -7.21
CA TYR A 46 -16.83 8.89 -7.20
C TYR A 46 -17.33 8.57 -5.77
N LYS A 47 -16.57 7.78 -5.04
CA LYS A 47 -16.90 7.27 -3.72
C LYS A 47 -15.74 7.43 -2.75
N LEU A 48 -16.05 7.71 -1.48
CA LEU A 48 -15.05 7.78 -0.42
C LEU A 48 -14.32 6.45 -0.25
N GLY A 49 -13.03 6.53 0.12
CA GLY A 49 -12.17 5.37 0.28
C GLY A 49 -11.24 5.11 -0.90
N GLY A 50 -11.54 5.68 -2.09
CA GLY A 50 -10.69 5.63 -3.28
C GLY A 50 -10.31 4.23 -3.73
N THR A 51 -9.20 4.11 -4.47
CA THR A 51 -8.69 2.84 -5.02
C THR A 51 -8.54 1.76 -3.94
N CYS A 52 -7.99 2.09 -2.78
CA CYS A 52 -7.76 1.10 -1.72
C CYS A 52 -9.04 0.36 -1.30
N LEU A 53 -10.15 1.09 -1.11
CA LEU A 53 -11.42 0.49 -0.70
C LEU A 53 -12.15 -0.20 -1.85
N HIS A 54 -12.12 0.37 -3.05
CA HIS A 54 -13.03 -0.04 -4.12
C HIS A 54 -12.41 -0.97 -5.17
N SER A 55 -11.09 -0.88 -5.42
CA SER A 55 -10.41 -1.66 -6.47
C SER A 55 -8.97 -2.10 -6.12
N GLY A 56 -8.53 -1.90 -4.88
CA GLY A 56 -7.15 -2.19 -4.48
C GLY A 56 -7.04 -3.09 -3.24
N CYS A 57 -6.61 -2.48 -2.12
CA CYS A 57 -6.25 -3.21 -0.89
C CYS A 57 -7.37 -4.10 -0.37
N ILE A 58 -8.59 -3.57 -0.22
CA ILE A 58 -9.71 -4.33 0.38
C ILE A 58 -10.16 -5.46 -0.54
N PRO A 59 -10.46 -5.24 -1.84
CA PRO A 59 -10.81 -6.32 -2.76
C PRO A 59 -9.75 -7.42 -2.87
N SER A 60 -8.48 -7.04 -3.00
CA SER A 60 -7.40 -8.02 -3.15
C SER A 60 -7.25 -8.88 -1.90
N LYS A 61 -7.30 -8.29 -0.69
CA LYS A 61 -7.18 -9.03 0.57
C LYS A 61 -8.42 -9.88 0.84
N GLN A 62 -9.58 -9.46 0.36
CA GLN A 62 -10.78 -10.29 0.43
C GLN A 62 -10.69 -11.52 -0.48
N LEU A 63 -10.18 -11.37 -1.72
CA LEU A 63 -9.89 -12.50 -2.61
C LEU A 63 -8.84 -13.44 -1.98
N HIS A 64 -7.83 -12.90 -1.30
CA HIS A 64 -6.83 -13.68 -0.58
C HIS A 64 -7.43 -14.51 0.58
N ALA A 65 -8.39 -13.93 1.32
CA ALA A 65 -8.98 -14.53 2.51
C ALA A 65 -10.11 -15.53 2.22
N ILE A 66 -10.78 -15.39 1.07
CA ILE A 66 -11.97 -16.20 0.76
C ILE A 66 -11.58 -17.61 0.33
N GLU A 67 -12.44 -18.57 0.64
CA GLU A 67 -12.29 -19.96 0.20
C GLU A 67 -13.13 -20.25 -1.06
N ARG A 68 -14.28 -19.61 -1.20
CA ARG A 68 -15.25 -19.83 -2.27
C ARG A 68 -15.45 -18.57 -3.10
N LEU A 69 -15.02 -18.60 -4.37
CA LEU A 69 -15.07 -17.45 -5.30
C LEU A 69 -16.48 -16.93 -5.57
N ASP A 70 -17.50 -17.79 -5.55
CA ASP A 70 -18.91 -17.42 -5.78
C ASP A 70 -19.45 -16.43 -4.73
N GLN A 71 -18.85 -16.39 -3.54
CA GLN A 71 -19.19 -15.46 -2.46
C GLN A 71 -18.49 -14.10 -2.57
N LEU A 72 -17.41 -14.01 -3.37
CA LEU A 72 -16.58 -12.82 -3.43
C LEU A 72 -17.36 -11.53 -3.80
N PRO A 73 -18.19 -11.49 -4.86
CA PRO A 73 -18.86 -10.26 -5.24
C PRO A 73 -19.79 -9.72 -4.15
N SER A 74 -20.55 -10.58 -3.49
CA SER A 74 -21.49 -10.18 -2.44
C SER A 74 -20.80 -9.69 -1.17
N LEU A 75 -19.75 -10.39 -0.74
CA LEU A 75 -18.95 -10.00 0.43
C LEU A 75 -18.20 -8.70 0.17
N LEU A 76 -17.62 -8.55 -1.01
CA LEU A 76 -16.92 -7.35 -1.40
C LEU A 76 -17.85 -6.14 -1.41
N GLN A 77 -19.01 -6.26 -2.06
CA GLN A 77 -20.00 -5.19 -2.09
C GLN A 77 -20.47 -4.80 -0.68
N LYS A 78 -20.74 -5.79 0.18
CA LYS A 78 -21.10 -5.55 1.59
C LYS A 78 -20.03 -4.80 2.35
N ASN A 79 -18.78 -5.23 2.24
CA ASN A 79 -17.67 -4.62 2.97
C ASN A 79 -17.36 -3.21 2.48
N GLN A 80 -17.39 -2.98 1.16
CA GLN A 80 -17.22 -1.65 0.58
C GLN A 80 -18.28 -0.68 1.12
N ILE A 81 -19.56 -1.08 1.12
CA ILE A 81 -20.66 -0.24 1.64
C ILE A 81 -20.48 0.06 3.13
N LEU A 82 -20.11 -0.94 3.95
CA LEU A 82 -19.93 -0.75 5.39
C LEU A 82 -18.76 0.18 5.70
N LEU A 83 -17.62 0.01 5.04
CA LEU A 83 -16.42 0.83 5.25
C LEU A 83 -16.63 2.26 4.76
N GLU A 84 -17.27 2.45 3.59
CA GLU A 84 -17.62 3.77 3.08
C GLU A 84 -18.59 4.52 4.02
N LYS A 85 -19.63 3.83 4.52
CA LYS A 85 -20.54 4.38 5.52
C LYS A 85 -19.81 4.77 6.81
N GLY A 86 -18.79 4.01 7.22
CA GLY A 86 -17.94 4.36 8.35
C GLY A 86 -17.24 5.71 8.13
N ILE A 87 -16.61 5.91 6.97
CA ILE A 87 -15.94 7.17 6.64
C ILE A 87 -16.95 8.32 6.59
N LEU A 88 -18.13 8.12 5.96
CA LEU A 88 -19.19 9.14 5.90
C LEU A 88 -19.72 9.52 7.30
N SER A 89 -19.85 8.55 8.20
CA SER A 89 -20.26 8.80 9.60
C SER A 89 -19.22 9.66 10.33
N GLU A 90 -17.93 9.35 10.16
CA GLU A 90 -16.84 10.16 10.72
C GLU A 90 -16.83 11.58 10.13
N PHE A 91 -17.07 11.74 8.83
CA PHE A 91 -17.18 13.06 8.19
C PHE A 91 -18.32 13.88 8.78
N LYS A 92 -19.50 13.26 8.94
CA LYS A 92 -20.66 13.91 9.54
C LYS A 92 -20.40 14.30 11.01
N HIS A 93 -19.82 13.40 11.79
CA HIS A 93 -19.51 13.64 13.21
C HIS A 93 -18.52 14.82 13.40
N ASN A 94 -17.54 14.91 12.50
CA ASN A 94 -16.49 15.93 12.55
C ASN A 94 -16.80 17.18 11.69
N GLU A 95 -18.02 17.33 11.20
CA GLU A 95 -18.46 18.47 10.37
C GLU A 95 -17.54 18.72 9.15
N ILE A 96 -17.08 17.64 8.49
CA ILE A 96 -16.31 17.72 7.25
C ILE A 96 -17.29 17.82 6.10
N LYS A 97 -17.17 18.89 5.31
CA LYS A 97 -17.99 19.07 4.11
C LYS A 97 -17.51 18.14 3.00
N MET A 98 -18.43 17.40 2.39
CA MET A 98 -18.15 16.59 1.22
C MET A 98 -18.93 17.10 0.02
N ILE A 99 -18.24 17.24 -1.12
CA ILE A 99 -18.83 17.59 -2.41
C ILE A 99 -18.51 16.49 -3.41
N THR A 100 -19.54 15.93 -4.03
CA THR A 100 -19.34 14.94 -5.10
C THR A 100 -19.20 15.66 -6.44
N GLY A 101 -18.04 15.47 -7.09
CA GLY A 101 -17.80 16.09 -8.39
C GLY A 101 -16.36 16.05 -8.85
N THR A 102 -16.17 16.41 -10.12
CA THR A 102 -14.85 16.56 -10.74
C THR A 102 -14.36 17.99 -10.56
N ALA A 103 -13.18 18.15 -9.96
CA ALA A 103 -12.54 19.45 -9.74
C ALA A 103 -11.63 19.84 -10.90
N SER A 104 -11.65 21.11 -11.27
CA SER A 104 -10.59 21.78 -12.01
C SER A 104 -10.07 22.98 -11.20
N ILE A 105 -8.78 23.28 -11.32
CA ILE A 105 -8.08 24.21 -10.45
C ILE A 105 -7.63 25.42 -11.24
N ASP A 106 -7.80 26.58 -10.65
CA ASP A 106 -7.15 27.84 -11.03
C ASP A 106 -6.26 28.28 -9.85
N THR A 107 -4.97 28.02 -9.96
CA THR A 107 -4.01 28.32 -8.89
C THR A 107 -3.72 29.82 -8.76
N GLU A 108 -3.87 30.60 -9.83
CA GLU A 108 -3.63 32.04 -9.82
C GLU A 108 -4.72 32.76 -9.03
N ASN A 109 -5.99 32.36 -9.22
CA ASN A 109 -7.14 32.94 -8.53
C ASN A 109 -7.51 32.23 -7.23
N GLN A 110 -6.80 31.17 -6.85
CA GLN A 110 -7.09 30.30 -5.69
C GLN A 110 -8.53 29.79 -5.72
N GLU A 111 -8.97 29.31 -6.88
CA GLU A 111 -10.35 28.91 -7.14
C GLU A 111 -10.40 27.48 -7.67
N ILE A 112 -11.41 26.74 -7.27
CA ILE A 112 -11.72 25.39 -7.76
C ILE A 112 -13.11 25.44 -8.38
N THR A 113 -13.21 24.97 -9.63
CA THR A 113 -14.49 24.79 -10.31
C THR A 113 -14.89 23.31 -10.25
N ILE A 114 -16.08 23.02 -9.72
CA ILE A 114 -16.63 21.68 -9.54
C ILE A 114 -17.70 21.44 -10.61
N ASN A 115 -17.59 20.34 -11.35
CA ASN A 115 -18.50 19.96 -12.43
C ASN A 115 -18.73 21.06 -13.49
N ASN A 116 -17.75 21.93 -13.72
CA ASN A 116 -17.81 23.11 -14.58
C ASN A 116 -18.91 24.14 -14.22
N GLN A 117 -19.39 24.14 -12.98
CA GLN A 117 -20.52 25.00 -12.53
C GLN A 117 -20.23 25.73 -11.22
N GLU A 118 -20.05 24.98 -10.13
CA GLU A 118 -19.85 25.54 -8.80
C GLU A 118 -18.40 25.97 -8.61
N LYS A 119 -18.20 27.18 -8.07
CA LYS A 119 -16.87 27.71 -7.75
C LYS A 119 -16.71 27.86 -6.25
N ILE A 120 -15.59 27.39 -5.74
CA ILE A 120 -15.20 27.57 -4.33
C ILE A 120 -13.77 28.09 -4.25
N ARG A 121 -13.48 28.88 -3.22
CA ARG A 121 -12.13 29.37 -2.94
C ARG A 121 -11.47 28.52 -1.87
N TYR A 122 -10.15 28.60 -1.80
CA TYR A 122 -9.35 27.91 -0.79
C TYR A 122 -8.22 28.80 -0.28
N ASP A 123 -7.86 28.64 0.98
CA ASP A 123 -6.62 29.20 1.54
C ASP A 123 -5.49 28.16 1.40
N GLN A 124 -5.81 26.88 1.63
CA GLN A 124 -4.91 25.75 1.44
C GLN A 124 -5.59 24.70 0.55
N LEU A 125 -4.86 24.23 -0.45
CA LEU A 125 -5.33 23.17 -1.36
C LEU A 125 -4.50 21.93 -1.21
N VAL A 126 -5.15 20.76 -1.15
CA VAL A 126 -4.47 19.47 -1.12
C VAL A 126 -4.92 18.58 -2.26
N ILE A 127 -3.96 18.15 -3.06
CA ILE A 127 -4.14 17.19 -4.15
C ILE A 127 -3.90 15.79 -3.58
N ALA A 128 -4.95 15.01 -3.47
CA ALA A 128 -4.95 13.62 -2.98
C ALA A 128 -5.65 12.68 -3.98
N THR A 129 -5.54 12.99 -5.26
CA THR A 129 -6.25 12.35 -6.37
C THR A 129 -5.72 10.95 -6.73
N GLY A 130 -4.61 10.56 -6.12
CA GLY A 130 -4.06 9.21 -6.22
C GLY A 130 -3.46 8.89 -7.60
N SER A 131 -3.60 7.64 -8.00
CA SER A 131 -3.04 7.06 -9.21
C SER A 131 -4.04 6.20 -9.95
N LYS A 132 -3.76 5.87 -11.21
CA LYS A 132 -4.49 4.89 -12.02
C LYS A 132 -3.54 3.84 -12.60
N PRO A 133 -3.99 2.62 -12.89
CA PRO A 133 -3.15 1.61 -13.53
C PRO A 133 -2.64 2.08 -14.89
N ARG A 134 -1.39 1.77 -15.21
CA ARG A 134 -0.87 1.94 -16.56
C ARG A 134 -1.49 0.92 -17.50
N ARG A 135 -1.73 1.33 -18.75
CA ARG A 135 -2.19 0.45 -19.83
C ARG A 135 -1.08 0.24 -20.84
N LEU A 136 -1.15 -0.87 -21.53
CA LEU A 136 -0.24 -1.19 -22.64
C LEU A 136 -1.02 -1.14 -23.95
N ALA A 137 -0.54 -0.36 -24.91
CA ALA A 137 -1.18 -0.22 -26.21
C ALA A 137 -1.27 -1.54 -26.99
N GLN A 138 -0.34 -2.46 -26.73
CA GLN A 138 -0.32 -3.80 -27.34
C GLN A 138 -1.49 -4.67 -26.87
N PHE A 139 -2.09 -4.39 -25.71
CA PHE A 139 -3.18 -5.14 -25.14
C PHE A 139 -4.36 -4.20 -24.76
N PRO A 140 -5.06 -3.64 -25.77
CA PRO A 140 -6.09 -2.62 -25.53
C PRO A 140 -7.30 -3.13 -24.74
N HIS A 141 -7.56 -4.43 -24.79
CA HIS A 141 -8.67 -5.08 -24.09
C HIS A 141 -8.25 -5.80 -22.79
N ALA A 142 -6.98 -5.69 -22.39
CA ALA A 142 -6.50 -6.28 -21.14
C ALA A 142 -7.14 -5.60 -19.93
N LEU A 143 -7.45 -6.41 -18.93
CA LEU A 143 -7.89 -5.90 -17.63
C LEU A 143 -6.72 -5.25 -16.89
N THR A 144 -7.04 -4.27 -16.10
CA THR A 144 -6.16 -3.74 -15.05
C THR A 144 -6.59 -4.27 -13.69
N SER A 145 -5.78 -4.06 -12.65
CA SER A 145 -6.16 -4.41 -11.27
C SER A 145 -7.48 -3.76 -10.85
N ASP A 146 -7.72 -2.52 -11.26
CA ASP A 146 -8.92 -1.77 -10.90
C ASP A 146 -10.19 -2.37 -11.56
N GLU A 147 -10.06 -2.90 -12.76
CA GLU A 147 -11.15 -3.57 -13.49
C GLU A 147 -11.39 -5.01 -13.03
N LEU A 148 -10.32 -5.73 -12.68
CA LEU A 148 -10.44 -7.08 -12.13
C LEU A 148 -11.31 -7.09 -10.88
N PHE A 149 -11.12 -6.10 -10.00
CA PHE A 149 -11.86 -6.00 -8.74
C PHE A 149 -13.17 -5.23 -8.83
N ASN A 150 -13.62 -4.88 -10.03
CA ASN A 150 -14.96 -4.33 -10.20
C ASN A 150 -16.01 -5.42 -9.88
N VAL A 151 -16.97 -5.09 -8.99
CA VAL A 151 -17.98 -6.04 -8.51
C VAL A 151 -18.80 -6.62 -9.65
N ASP A 152 -19.13 -5.82 -10.68
CA ASP A 152 -19.94 -6.30 -11.79
C ASP A 152 -19.16 -7.23 -12.71
N ASN A 153 -17.86 -7.03 -12.88
CA ASN A 153 -16.98 -7.98 -13.57
C ASN A 153 -16.88 -9.30 -12.77
N LEU A 154 -16.71 -9.22 -11.47
CA LEU A 154 -16.60 -10.38 -10.59
C LEU A 154 -17.91 -11.22 -10.57
N LYS A 155 -19.08 -10.61 -10.74
CA LYS A 155 -20.37 -11.33 -10.86
C LYS A 155 -20.44 -12.20 -12.11
N GLN A 156 -19.67 -11.90 -13.16
CA GLN A 156 -19.58 -12.71 -14.37
C GLN A 156 -18.71 -13.96 -14.18
N GLY A 157 -18.01 -14.05 -13.03
CA GLY A 157 -17.04 -15.09 -12.73
C GLY A 157 -15.62 -14.72 -13.20
N LEU A 158 -14.63 -15.39 -12.61
CA LEU A 158 -13.25 -15.28 -13.06
C LEU A 158 -12.96 -16.32 -14.15
N ALA A 159 -12.20 -15.93 -15.15
CA ALA A 159 -11.70 -16.83 -16.19
C ALA A 159 -10.91 -18.03 -15.61
N GLU A 160 -10.69 -19.07 -16.40
CA GLU A 160 -9.89 -20.22 -15.99
C GLU A 160 -8.38 -20.02 -16.21
N SER A 161 -7.99 -19.12 -17.12
CA SER A 161 -6.60 -18.86 -17.48
C SER A 161 -6.30 -17.37 -17.50
N PHE A 162 -5.17 -16.99 -16.90
CA PHE A 162 -4.70 -15.63 -16.78
C PHE A 162 -3.25 -15.47 -17.23
N ILE A 163 -3.02 -14.42 -18.00
CA ILE A 163 -1.69 -13.92 -18.34
C ILE A 163 -1.49 -12.60 -17.62
N VAL A 164 -0.58 -12.59 -16.65
CA VAL A 164 -0.24 -11.39 -15.85
C VAL A 164 1.01 -10.76 -16.43
N ILE A 165 0.88 -9.54 -16.93
CA ILE A 165 2.00 -8.75 -17.43
C ILE A 165 2.47 -7.81 -16.34
N GLY A 166 3.70 -8.04 -15.83
CA GLY A 166 4.32 -7.34 -14.72
C GLY A 166 4.46 -8.23 -13.47
N GLY A 167 5.70 -8.45 -13.04
CA GLY A 167 6.11 -9.23 -11.86
C GLY A 167 6.36 -8.38 -10.61
N GLY A 168 5.76 -7.18 -10.54
CA GLY A 168 5.74 -6.33 -9.35
C GLY A 168 4.77 -6.85 -8.28
N TYR A 169 4.67 -6.15 -7.12
CA TYR A 169 3.86 -6.61 -5.98
C TYR A 169 2.37 -6.82 -6.35
N ILE A 170 1.76 -5.96 -7.17
CA ILE A 170 0.35 -6.10 -7.59
C ILE A 170 0.18 -7.36 -8.44
N GLY A 171 1.04 -7.56 -9.44
CA GLY A 171 0.99 -8.73 -10.32
C GLY A 171 1.19 -10.03 -9.55
N ILE A 172 2.14 -10.08 -8.63
CA ILE A 172 2.43 -11.26 -7.80
C ILE A 172 1.29 -11.55 -6.81
N GLU A 173 0.72 -10.54 -6.15
CA GLU A 173 -0.44 -10.73 -5.27
C GLU A 173 -1.60 -11.37 -6.04
N ILE A 174 -1.96 -10.79 -7.19
CA ILE A 174 -3.08 -11.28 -8.00
C ILE A 174 -2.78 -12.69 -8.54
N ALA A 175 -1.58 -12.92 -9.09
CA ALA A 175 -1.19 -14.22 -9.62
C ALA A 175 -1.25 -15.32 -8.54
N SER A 176 -0.72 -15.05 -7.36
CA SER A 176 -0.72 -16.00 -6.23
C SER A 176 -2.14 -16.29 -5.74
N MET A 177 -3.01 -15.28 -5.68
CA MET A 177 -4.41 -15.46 -5.28
C MET A 177 -5.21 -16.25 -6.32
N LEU A 178 -5.01 -15.97 -7.60
CA LEU A 178 -5.66 -16.74 -8.68
C LEU A 178 -5.22 -18.21 -8.67
N ALA A 179 -3.93 -18.48 -8.50
CA ALA A 179 -3.42 -19.84 -8.39
C ALA A 179 -3.96 -20.58 -7.15
N LYS A 180 -4.11 -19.89 -6.00
CA LYS A 180 -4.78 -20.46 -4.82
C LYS A 180 -6.20 -20.95 -5.12
N HIS A 181 -6.88 -20.30 -6.05
CA HIS A 181 -8.21 -20.67 -6.52
C HIS A 181 -8.19 -21.53 -7.79
N GLU A 182 -7.11 -22.28 -8.00
CA GLU A 182 -6.95 -23.28 -9.06
C GLU A 182 -7.00 -22.72 -10.49
N LYS A 183 -6.80 -21.38 -10.65
CA LYS A 183 -6.71 -20.76 -11.97
C LYS A 183 -5.32 -20.97 -12.56
N LYS A 184 -5.26 -21.18 -13.88
CA LYS A 184 -3.99 -21.24 -14.61
C LYS A 184 -3.41 -19.85 -14.71
N VAL A 185 -2.14 -19.66 -14.31
CA VAL A 185 -1.52 -18.35 -14.28
C VAL A 185 -0.13 -18.39 -14.90
N GLN A 186 0.12 -17.45 -15.82
CA GLN A 186 1.44 -17.19 -16.38
C GLN A 186 1.81 -15.73 -16.08
N ILE A 187 3.03 -15.50 -15.62
CA ILE A 187 3.59 -14.16 -15.38
C ILE A 187 4.62 -13.86 -16.44
N PHE A 188 4.56 -12.66 -17.02
CA PHE A 188 5.57 -12.12 -17.91
C PHE A 188 6.14 -10.84 -17.32
N GLU A 189 7.45 -10.81 -17.08
CA GLU A 189 8.17 -9.70 -16.47
C GLU A 189 9.33 -9.27 -17.37
N GLU A 190 9.47 -7.95 -17.59
CA GLU A 190 10.54 -7.36 -18.40
C GLU A 190 11.91 -7.48 -17.74
N GLN A 191 11.96 -7.37 -16.41
CA GLN A 191 13.18 -7.49 -15.64
C GLN A 191 13.62 -8.96 -15.51
N GLU A 192 14.90 -9.17 -15.19
CA GLU A 192 15.47 -10.51 -14.98
C GLU A 192 14.90 -11.24 -13.75
N LYS A 193 14.15 -10.51 -12.89
CA LYS A 193 13.57 -11.05 -11.66
C LYS A 193 12.22 -10.42 -11.39
N ILE A 194 11.25 -11.23 -10.96
CA ILE A 194 10.03 -10.73 -10.30
C ILE A 194 10.42 -10.08 -8.97
N LEU A 195 9.66 -9.10 -8.48
CA LEU A 195 9.91 -8.47 -7.17
C LEU A 195 11.39 -8.11 -6.97
N SER A 196 12.02 -7.50 -7.97
CA SER A 196 13.48 -7.26 -8.05
C SER A 196 14.05 -6.41 -6.90
N PHE A 197 13.19 -5.69 -6.17
CA PHE A 197 13.52 -4.85 -5.01
C PHE A 197 13.65 -5.62 -3.69
N LEU A 198 13.24 -6.89 -3.65
CA LEU A 198 13.35 -7.72 -2.45
C LEU A 198 14.81 -8.14 -2.18
N ASP A 199 15.06 -8.46 -0.91
CA ASP A 199 16.28 -9.17 -0.54
C ASP A 199 16.38 -10.54 -1.25
N ASN A 200 17.58 -10.93 -1.66
CA ASN A 200 17.79 -12.08 -2.51
C ASN A 200 17.27 -13.40 -1.92
N ASP A 201 17.41 -13.63 -0.62
CA ASP A 201 16.95 -14.87 0.02
C ASP A 201 15.41 -14.95 0.01
N ILE A 202 14.74 -13.79 0.23
CA ILE A 202 13.28 -13.70 0.17
C ILE A 202 12.81 -13.89 -1.27
N HIS A 203 13.46 -13.21 -2.24
CA HIS A 203 13.17 -13.38 -3.66
C HIS A 203 13.27 -14.86 -4.09
N HIS A 204 14.35 -15.53 -3.75
CA HIS A 204 14.57 -16.92 -4.13
C HIS A 204 13.46 -17.83 -3.57
N LYS A 205 13.10 -17.61 -2.32
CA LYS A 205 12.09 -18.40 -1.64
C LYS A 205 10.69 -18.19 -2.23
N ILE A 206 10.27 -16.93 -2.49
CA ILE A 206 8.95 -16.69 -3.10
C ILE A 206 8.88 -17.23 -4.52
N HIS A 207 9.91 -17.09 -5.31
CA HIS A 207 9.97 -17.62 -6.67
C HIS A 207 9.72 -19.15 -6.66
N GLN A 208 10.38 -19.88 -5.77
CA GLN A 208 10.17 -21.34 -5.62
C GLN A 208 8.74 -21.68 -5.19
N GLU A 209 8.16 -20.93 -4.26
CA GLU A 209 6.80 -21.19 -3.77
C GLU A 209 5.74 -20.89 -4.84
N LEU A 210 5.92 -19.86 -5.67
CA LEU A 210 5.02 -19.56 -6.78
C LEU A 210 5.05 -20.67 -7.85
N ILE A 211 6.24 -21.20 -8.20
CA ILE A 211 6.36 -22.34 -9.12
C ILE A 211 5.67 -23.59 -8.57
N LYS A 212 5.80 -23.87 -7.26
CA LYS A 212 5.08 -24.98 -6.61
C LYS A 212 3.56 -24.83 -6.64
N GLN A 213 3.05 -23.60 -6.72
CA GLN A 213 1.64 -23.33 -6.92
C GLN A 213 1.18 -23.50 -8.38
N GLY A 214 2.08 -23.89 -9.29
CA GLY A 214 1.77 -24.07 -10.70
C GLY A 214 1.81 -22.78 -11.53
N ILE A 215 2.36 -21.69 -10.98
CA ILE A 215 2.51 -20.43 -11.72
C ILE A 215 3.72 -20.52 -12.65
N SER A 216 3.51 -20.28 -13.94
CA SER A 216 4.60 -20.13 -14.90
C SER A 216 5.18 -18.72 -14.82
N ILE A 217 6.48 -18.58 -14.66
CA ILE A 217 7.19 -17.30 -14.51
C ILE A 217 8.18 -17.13 -15.66
N ASN A 218 7.96 -16.11 -16.49
CA ASN A 218 8.78 -15.76 -17.63
C ASN A 218 9.40 -14.39 -17.37
N THR A 219 10.71 -14.32 -17.17
CA THR A 219 11.46 -13.07 -16.89
C THR A 219 12.34 -12.68 -18.06
N GLY A 220 12.81 -11.43 -18.12
CA GLY A 220 13.64 -10.91 -19.21
C GLY A 220 12.84 -10.68 -20.51
N VAL A 221 11.52 -10.64 -20.47
CA VAL A 221 10.65 -10.53 -21.64
C VAL A 221 10.53 -9.07 -22.07
N LYS A 222 11.39 -8.67 -23.01
CA LYS A 222 11.44 -7.29 -23.52
C LYS A 222 10.46 -7.02 -24.66
N ASN A 223 10.09 -8.07 -25.40
CA ASN A 223 9.19 -7.96 -26.54
C ASN A 223 7.83 -8.60 -26.21
N LEU A 224 6.84 -7.78 -25.95
CA LEU A 224 5.48 -8.24 -25.62
C LEU A 224 4.78 -8.97 -26.78
N ALA A 225 5.25 -8.84 -28.03
CA ALA A 225 4.71 -9.57 -29.17
C ALA A 225 5.06 -11.07 -29.15
N GLU A 226 6.01 -11.47 -28.31
CA GLU A 226 6.39 -12.88 -28.12
C GLU A 226 5.43 -13.62 -27.16
N ILE A 227 4.54 -12.90 -26.49
CA ILE A 227 3.57 -13.50 -25.58
C ILE A 227 2.48 -14.17 -26.41
N SER A 228 2.44 -15.51 -26.37
CA SER A 228 1.38 -16.29 -27.00
C SER A 228 0.20 -16.42 -26.08
N TYR A 229 -0.99 -16.11 -26.58
CA TYR A 229 -2.26 -16.24 -25.84
C TYR A 229 -3.40 -16.62 -26.78
N THR A 230 -4.46 -17.14 -26.20
CA THR A 230 -5.69 -17.53 -26.89
C THR A 230 -6.87 -16.69 -26.46
N ASN A 231 -8.02 -16.85 -27.07
CA ASN A 231 -9.25 -16.16 -26.66
C ASN A 231 -9.80 -16.65 -25.30
N GLU A 232 -9.26 -17.75 -24.76
CA GLU A 232 -9.60 -18.27 -23.43
C GLU A 232 -8.79 -17.61 -22.30
N ASP A 233 -7.70 -16.93 -22.66
CA ASP A 233 -6.83 -16.29 -21.71
C ASP A 233 -7.29 -14.87 -21.38
N THR A 234 -7.41 -14.56 -20.11
CA THR A 234 -7.60 -13.18 -19.64
C THR A 234 -6.26 -12.52 -19.40
N ILE A 235 -5.96 -11.47 -20.15
CA ILE A 235 -4.75 -10.68 -19.96
C ILE A 235 -4.99 -9.65 -18.87
N LEU A 236 -4.10 -9.62 -17.87
CA LEU A 236 -4.06 -8.63 -16.79
C LEU A 236 -2.78 -7.82 -16.85
N VAL A 237 -2.88 -6.51 -16.97
CA VAL A 237 -1.74 -5.59 -16.98
C VAL A 237 -1.50 -5.05 -15.57
N ALA A 238 -0.30 -5.31 -15.02
CA ALA A 238 0.16 -4.90 -13.70
C ALA A 238 1.56 -4.25 -13.74
N VAL A 239 1.82 -3.40 -14.75
CA VAL A 239 3.12 -2.75 -15.02
C VAL A 239 3.28 -1.40 -14.31
N GLY A 240 2.63 -1.26 -13.16
CA GLY A 240 2.69 -0.05 -12.34
C GLY A 240 1.50 0.87 -12.53
N ARG A 241 1.59 2.02 -11.86
CA ARG A 241 0.54 3.04 -11.82
C ARG A 241 1.11 4.38 -12.25
N GLU A 242 0.25 5.30 -12.69
CA GLU A 242 0.60 6.67 -13.02
C GLU A 242 -0.25 7.64 -12.20
N ASN A 243 0.34 8.76 -11.82
CA ASN A 243 -0.31 9.76 -10.99
C ASN A 243 -1.50 10.38 -11.72
N GLN A 244 -2.53 10.72 -10.97
CA GLN A 244 -3.68 11.45 -11.47
C GLN A 244 -3.67 12.87 -10.90
N TYR A 245 -3.86 13.85 -11.78
CA TYR A 245 -3.97 15.25 -11.38
C TYR A 245 -5.28 15.85 -11.87
N PRO A 246 -5.87 16.79 -11.12
CA PRO A 246 -7.03 17.53 -11.59
C PRO A 246 -6.64 18.47 -12.74
N ARG A 247 -7.60 18.78 -13.59
CA ARG A 247 -7.39 19.75 -14.68
C ARG A 247 -6.94 21.09 -14.13
N GLY A 248 -5.95 21.72 -14.77
CA GLY A 248 -5.40 23.02 -14.37
C GLY A 248 -4.29 22.94 -13.32
N PHE A 249 -3.94 21.75 -12.83
CA PHE A 249 -2.80 21.55 -11.94
C PHE A 249 -1.52 21.23 -12.70
N ASP A 250 -0.45 21.98 -12.42
CA ASP A 250 0.88 21.70 -12.95
C ASP A 250 1.78 21.12 -11.82
N PRO A 251 2.16 19.83 -11.89
CA PRO A 251 3.01 19.20 -10.87
C PRO A 251 4.45 19.73 -10.85
N HIS A 252 4.88 20.51 -11.86
CA HIS A 252 6.21 21.13 -11.94
C HIS A 252 6.24 22.56 -11.40
N ASN A 253 5.07 23.17 -11.16
CA ASN A 253 4.95 24.52 -10.63
C ASN A 253 3.90 24.57 -9.53
N ILE A 254 4.26 24.12 -8.33
CA ILE A 254 3.36 23.98 -7.17
C ILE A 254 3.45 25.22 -6.28
N PRO A 255 2.38 26.03 -6.16
CA PRO A 255 2.35 27.17 -5.22
C PRO A 255 2.51 26.71 -3.76
N SER A 256 3.01 27.60 -2.91
CA SER A 256 3.33 27.29 -1.50
C SER A 256 2.11 26.88 -0.65
N ASN A 257 0.91 27.28 -1.06
CA ASN A 257 -0.36 26.92 -0.41
C ASN A 257 -1.04 25.70 -1.08
N VAL A 258 -0.36 25.02 -1.99
CA VAL A 258 -0.83 23.77 -2.62
C VAL A 258 0.07 22.63 -2.22
N HIS A 259 -0.52 21.53 -1.80
CA HIS A 259 0.18 20.35 -1.29
C HIS A 259 -0.25 19.10 -2.06
N VAL A 260 0.65 18.15 -2.26
CA VAL A 260 0.36 16.87 -2.93
C VAL A 260 0.71 15.73 -2.00
N ILE A 261 -0.23 14.81 -1.77
CA ILE A 261 -0.06 13.64 -0.90
C ILE A 261 -0.64 12.37 -1.50
N GLY A 262 -0.30 11.23 -0.91
CA GLY A 262 -0.67 9.90 -1.40
C GLY A 262 0.01 9.58 -2.73
N ASP A 263 -0.55 8.67 -3.51
CA ASP A 263 0.05 8.24 -4.78
C ASP A 263 0.28 9.41 -5.76
N ALA A 264 -0.49 10.49 -5.63
CA ALA A 264 -0.30 11.69 -6.46
C ALA A 264 1.05 12.39 -6.22
N SER A 265 1.71 12.18 -5.07
CA SER A 265 3.00 12.79 -4.74
C SER A 265 4.20 12.18 -5.48
N ASN A 266 3.99 11.11 -6.23
CA ASN A 266 5.05 10.35 -6.92
C ASN A 266 6.09 9.72 -5.97
N GLU A 267 5.70 9.51 -4.73
CA GLU A 267 6.49 8.81 -3.73
C GLU A 267 6.05 7.34 -3.60
N ILE A 268 6.04 6.81 -2.40
CA ILE A 268 5.66 5.41 -2.13
C ILE A 268 4.14 5.25 -2.22
N ALA A 269 3.66 4.50 -3.21
CA ALA A 269 2.23 4.24 -3.45
C ALA A 269 1.69 3.14 -2.51
N LEU A 270 1.66 3.41 -1.20
CA LEU A 270 1.15 2.52 -0.16
C LEU A 270 0.18 3.28 0.75
N ALA A 271 -0.96 2.65 1.08
CA ALA A 271 -2.01 3.29 1.87
C ALA A 271 -1.53 3.76 3.26
N HIS A 272 -0.72 2.98 3.95
CA HIS A 272 -0.16 3.36 5.26
C HIS A 272 0.87 4.50 5.16
N TYR A 273 1.61 4.61 4.05
CA TYR A 273 2.44 5.78 3.79
C TYR A 273 1.59 7.03 3.55
N ALA A 274 0.53 6.92 2.76
CA ALA A 274 -0.43 8.01 2.55
C ALA A 274 -1.08 8.48 3.86
N TYR A 275 -1.34 7.58 4.81
CA TYR A 275 -1.82 7.94 6.16
C TYR A 275 -0.79 8.77 6.94
N MET A 276 0.49 8.41 6.84
CA MET A 276 1.56 9.17 7.52
C MET A 276 1.79 10.53 6.86
N GLN A 277 1.76 10.62 5.53
CA GLN A 277 1.80 11.90 4.82
C GLN A 277 0.62 12.80 5.24
N ALA A 278 -0.59 12.24 5.33
CA ALA A 278 -1.78 12.97 5.77
C ALA A 278 -1.61 13.54 7.18
N ARG A 279 -1.11 12.74 8.13
CA ARG A 279 -0.82 13.17 9.50
C ARG A 279 0.25 14.26 9.52
N ALA A 280 1.36 14.06 8.84
CA ALA A 280 2.46 15.03 8.78
C ALA A 280 1.99 16.38 8.19
N LEU A 281 1.18 16.32 7.11
CA LEU A 281 0.64 17.52 6.50
C LEU A 281 -0.37 18.23 7.42
N ALA A 282 -1.23 17.49 8.13
CA ALA A 282 -2.16 18.09 9.09
C ALA A 282 -1.42 18.88 10.18
N HIS A 283 -0.36 18.29 10.75
CA HIS A 283 0.48 18.98 11.74
C HIS A 283 1.15 20.22 11.13
N LYS A 284 1.76 20.09 9.94
CA LYS A 284 2.39 21.20 9.22
C LYS A 284 1.42 22.38 8.97
N LEU A 285 0.20 22.09 8.50
CA LEU A 285 -0.82 23.11 8.21
C LEU A 285 -1.30 23.84 9.46
N LEU A 286 -1.19 23.20 10.62
CA LEU A 286 -1.56 23.77 11.92
C LEU A 286 -0.36 24.33 12.70
N GLY A 287 0.86 24.35 12.09
CA GLY A 287 2.07 24.83 12.74
C GLY A 287 2.55 23.97 13.91
N LEU A 288 2.22 22.67 13.89
CA LEU A 288 2.62 21.70 14.91
C LEU A 288 3.81 20.88 14.42
N ASP A 289 4.68 20.51 15.35
CA ASP A 289 5.82 19.64 15.05
C ASP A 289 5.36 18.19 14.87
N PHE A 290 5.77 17.59 13.77
CA PHE A 290 5.60 16.17 13.50
C PHE A 290 6.64 15.70 12.48
N SER A 291 7.29 14.60 12.77
CA SER A 291 8.21 13.96 11.84
C SER A 291 8.05 12.44 11.86
N PHE A 292 8.36 11.80 10.74
CA PHE A 292 8.42 10.34 10.64
C PHE A 292 9.56 9.94 9.71
N ARG A 293 9.99 8.69 9.83
CA ARG A 293 11.08 8.12 9.04
C ARG A 293 10.55 7.68 7.68
N HIS A 294 10.75 8.51 6.66
CA HIS A 294 10.37 8.21 5.26
C HIS A 294 11.12 7.00 4.67
N ASP A 295 12.31 6.71 5.19
CA ASP A 295 13.16 5.60 4.80
C ASP A 295 12.74 4.25 5.44
N LEU A 296 11.87 4.27 6.43
CA LEU A 296 11.41 3.10 7.19
C LEU A 296 9.92 2.80 6.99
N VAL A 297 9.50 2.72 5.74
CA VAL A 297 8.14 2.33 5.38
C VAL A 297 8.09 0.81 5.24
N PRO A 298 7.26 0.10 6.04
CA PRO A 298 7.14 -1.33 5.88
C PRO A 298 6.48 -1.68 4.55
N LEU A 299 6.99 -2.71 3.89
CA LEU A 299 6.41 -3.29 2.69
C LEU A 299 5.74 -4.61 3.06
N VAL A 300 4.52 -4.82 2.57
CA VAL A 300 3.82 -6.10 2.68
C VAL A 300 3.31 -6.51 1.31
N ILE A 301 3.51 -7.78 0.96
CA ILE A 301 2.97 -8.40 -0.26
C ILE A 301 2.10 -9.58 0.19
N PHE A 302 0.82 -9.51 -0.10
CA PHE A 302 -0.17 -10.52 0.27
C PHE A 302 -0.22 -11.66 -0.76
N SER A 303 0.94 -12.24 -1.02
CA SER A 303 1.08 -13.49 -1.76
C SER A 303 0.84 -14.71 -0.86
N HIS A 304 0.93 -15.89 -1.40
CA HIS A 304 0.96 -17.13 -0.64
C HIS A 304 2.28 -17.87 -0.89
N PRO A 305 3.22 -17.89 0.09
CA PRO A 305 3.19 -17.24 1.41
C PRO A 305 3.29 -15.71 1.34
N GLU A 306 2.83 -15.02 2.41
CA GLU A 306 2.99 -13.58 2.55
C GLU A 306 4.45 -13.17 2.69
N ILE A 307 4.77 -11.96 2.22
CA ILE A 307 6.09 -11.35 2.40
C ILE A 307 5.89 -10.05 3.16
N ALA A 308 6.78 -9.77 4.11
CA ALA A 308 6.84 -8.48 4.77
C ALA A 308 8.28 -8.05 5.02
N SER A 309 8.55 -6.77 4.94
CA SER A 309 9.90 -6.23 5.20
C SER A 309 9.85 -4.81 5.74
N ILE A 310 10.88 -4.44 6.49
CA ILE A 310 11.17 -3.06 6.90
C ILE A 310 12.67 -2.84 6.93
N GLY A 311 13.13 -1.65 6.57
CA GLY A 311 14.55 -1.27 6.57
C GLY A 311 15.33 -1.75 5.35
N LEU A 312 16.64 -1.93 5.51
CA LEU A 312 17.56 -2.18 4.42
C LEU A 312 17.59 -3.66 3.99
N THR A 313 17.74 -3.91 2.70
CA THR A 313 18.18 -5.22 2.20
C THR A 313 19.65 -5.46 2.56
N GLU A 314 20.11 -6.71 2.56
CA GLU A 314 21.51 -7.04 2.82
C GLU A 314 22.47 -6.28 1.90
N ALA A 315 22.15 -6.22 0.61
CA ALA A 315 22.98 -5.51 -0.37
C ALA A 315 23.14 -4.03 -0.01
N LYS A 316 22.04 -3.34 0.31
CA LYS A 316 22.07 -1.94 0.72
C LYS A 316 22.75 -1.73 2.08
N ALA A 317 22.53 -2.64 3.04
CA ALA A 317 23.17 -2.55 4.34
C ALA A 317 24.70 -2.66 4.21
N ARG A 318 25.17 -3.60 3.39
CA ARG A 318 26.60 -3.76 3.10
C ARG A 318 27.21 -2.59 2.33
N GLU A 319 26.46 -2.03 1.38
CA GLU A 319 26.85 -0.84 0.63
C GLU A 319 27.04 0.39 1.56
N PHE A 320 26.10 0.64 2.48
CA PHE A 320 26.11 1.82 3.32
C PHE A 320 27.05 1.71 4.56
N HIS A 321 27.26 0.50 5.07
CA HIS A 321 27.97 0.29 6.33
C HIS A 321 29.28 -0.50 6.20
N GLY A 322 29.63 -0.99 5.01
CA GLY A 322 30.77 -1.85 4.78
C GLY A 322 30.44 -3.35 4.90
N GLN A 323 31.07 -4.15 4.05
CA GLN A 323 30.79 -5.58 3.91
C GLN A 323 31.02 -6.37 5.22
N GLU A 324 32.10 -6.03 5.94
CA GLU A 324 32.55 -6.70 7.17
C GLU A 324 31.77 -6.29 8.43
N ASN A 325 31.03 -5.19 8.36
CA ASN A 325 30.31 -4.62 9.51
C ASN A 325 28.87 -5.13 9.63
N ILE A 326 28.42 -5.95 8.66
CA ILE A 326 27.08 -6.47 8.59
C ILE A 326 27.05 -7.95 8.88
N GLU A 327 26.20 -8.34 9.79
CA GLU A 327 25.87 -9.72 10.10
C GLU A 327 24.40 -10.02 9.76
N ILE A 328 24.14 -11.30 9.46
CA ILE A 328 22.82 -11.79 9.05
C ILE A 328 22.40 -12.90 10.00
N LYS A 329 21.16 -12.81 10.49
CA LYS A 329 20.51 -13.88 11.22
C LYS A 329 19.32 -14.41 10.43
N ILE A 330 19.36 -15.68 10.08
CA ILE A 330 18.24 -16.37 9.42
C ILE A 330 17.62 -17.35 10.42
N THR A 331 16.31 -17.27 10.59
CA THR A 331 15.50 -18.19 11.39
C THR A 331 14.48 -18.87 10.49
N ASN A 332 14.60 -20.19 10.36
CA ASN A 332 13.59 -21.02 9.70
C ASN A 332 12.46 -21.32 10.69
N TRP A 333 11.22 -21.17 10.24
CA TRP A 333 10.05 -21.35 11.13
C TRP A 333 9.74 -22.81 11.47
N ALA A 334 10.46 -23.76 10.86
CA ALA A 334 10.32 -25.19 11.18
C ALA A 334 10.61 -25.54 12.66
N SER A 335 11.38 -24.72 13.37
CA SER A 335 11.64 -24.85 14.80
C SER A 335 10.57 -24.23 15.70
N ASN A 336 9.67 -23.40 15.14
CA ASN A 336 8.60 -22.74 15.90
C ASN A 336 7.39 -23.67 16.06
N ALA A 337 6.99 -23.96 17.30
CA ALA A 337 5.89 -24.87 17.59
C ALA A 337 4.56 -24.42 16.96
N LYS A 338 4.23 -23.13 17.05
CA LYS A 338 2.99 -22.59 16.44
C LYS A 338 3.00 -22.70 14.93
N ALA A 339 4.14 -22.44 14.29
CA ALA A 339 4.26 -22.57 12.85
C ALA A 339 3.96 -24.01 12.39
N ARG A 340 4.45 -25.02 13.10
CA ARG A 340 4.13 -26.42 12.82
C ARG A 340 2.65 -26.74 13.00
N ILE A 341 2.07 -26.27 14.11
CA ILE A 341 0.63 -26.51 14.42
C ILE A 341 -0.29 -26.00 13.30
N ILE A 342 0.05 -24.87 12.67
CA ILE A 342 -0.81 -24.24 11.65
C ILE A 342 -0.33 -24.45 10.21
N GLY A 343 0.67 -25.33 9.99
CA GLY A 343 1.23 -25.61 8.67
C GLY A 343 2.00 -24.44 8.05
N ALA A 344 2.63 -23.59 8.88
CA ALA A 344 3.42 -22.42 8.47
C ALA A 344 4.94 -22.63 8.60
N ASP A 345 5.39 -23.87 8.76
CA ASP A 345 6.76 -24.27 9.07
C ASP A 345 7.76 -24.00 7.93
N ARG A 346 7.28 -23.69 6.72
CA ARG A 346 8.12 -23.27 5.58
C ARG A 346 8.50 -21.77 5.63
N GLY A 347 8.04 -21.02 6.62
CA GLY A 347 8.39 -19.62 6.77
C GLY A 347 9.87 -19.40 7.08
N MET A 348 10.32 -18.16 6.85
CA MET A 348 11.69 -17.71 7.12
C MET A 348 11.67 -16.24 7.58
N THR A 349 12.54 -15.94 8.53
CA THR A 349 12.87 -14.59 8.98
C THR A 349 14.35 -14.32 8.68
N LYS A 350 14.65 -13.19 8.05
CA LYS A 350 16.01 -12.69 7.87
C LYS A 350 16.14 -11.36 8.57
N ILE A 351 17.13 -11.25 9.46
CA ILE A 351 17.46 -10.01 10.17
C ILE A 351 18.86 -9.59 9.77
N ILE A 352 19.00 -8.34 9.40
CA ILE A 352 20.22 -7.69 8.99
C ILE A 352 20.60 -6.70 10.09
N TYR A 353 21.80 -6.81 10.64
CA TYR A 353 22.21 -5.99 11.78
C TYR A 353 23.69 -5.62 11.74
N ARG A 354 24.06 -4.58 12.46
CA ARG A 354 25.46 -4.17 12.63
C ARG A 354 26.17 -5.08 13.61
N LYS A 355 27.36 -5.50 13.26
CA LYS A 355 28.20 -6.40 14.06
C LYS A 355 28.65 -5.74 15.37
N ASP A 356 29.04 -4.46 15.33
CA ASP A 356 29.61 -3.73 16.45
C ASP A 356 28.57 -3.36 17.53
N THR A 357 27.36 -2.99 17.10
CA THR A 357 26.31 -2.46 17.98
C THR A 357 25.12 -3.41 18.15
N SER A 358 25.04 -4.49 17.37
CA SER A 358 23.86 -5.34 17.19
C SER A 358 22.59 -4.62 16.67
N LYS A 359 22.68 -3.33 16.30
CA LYS A 359 21.56 -2.53 15.80
C LYS A 359 20.95 -3.17 14.56
N ILE A 360 19.62 -3.34 14.57
CA ILE A 360 18.87 -3.93 13.45
C ILE A 360 18.67 -2.88 12.36
N LEU A 361 19.10 -3.21 11.15
CA LEU A 361 19.02 -2.34 9.98
C LEU A 361 17.90 -2.76 9.01
N GLY A 362 17.53 -4.05 9.02
CA GLY A 362 16.48 -4.57 8.16
C GLY A 362 15.94 -5.89 8.66
N VAL A 363 14.65 -6.10 8.42
CA VAL A 363 13.95 -7.35 8.74
C VAL A 363 13.09 -7.75 7.56
N HIS A 364 13.22 -8.99 7.13
CA HIS A 364 12.51 -9.55 5.99
C HIS A 364 11.89 -10.89 6.38
N LEU A 365 10.60 -11.02 6.15
CA LEU A 365 9.79 -12.19 6.48
C LEU A 365 9.18 -12.78 5.21
N ILE A 366 9.11 -14.08 5.15
CA ILE A 366 8.27 -14.81 4.21
C ILE A 366 7.61 -15.98 4.93
N GLY A 367 6.28 -16.02 4.92
CA GLY A 367 5.50 -17.04 5.62
C GLY A 367 4.10 -16.57 5.95
N LYS A 368 3.29 -17.46 6.50
CA LYS A 368 1.91 -17.14 6.91
C LYS A 368 1.90 -16.06 7.99
N SER A 369 1.03 -15.06 7.83
CA SER A 369 0.89 -13.92 8.74
C SER A 369 2.13 -13.02 8.85
N SER A 370 3.02 -13.02 7.85
CA SER A 370 4.14 -12.08 7.80
C SER A 370 3.69 -10.63 7.85
N SER A 371 2.52 -10.32 7.29
CA SER A 371 1.89 -9.00 7.30
C SER A 371 1.62 -8.47 8.71
N ASP A 372 1.18 -9.35 9.63
CA ASP A 372 0.93 -9.00 11.01
C ASP A 372 2.22 -9.02 11.85
N LEU A 373 3.07 -10.02 11.62
CA LEU A 373 4.31 -10.23 12.37
C LEU A 373 5.33 -9.10 12.20
N ILE A 374 5.41 -8.49 11.02
CA ILE A 374 6.31 -7.37 10.77
C ILE A 374 6.05 -6.19 11.70
N SER A 375 4.79 -6.04 12.19
CA SER A 375 4.40 -4.96 13.10
C SER A 375 5.17 -4.98 14.42
N ILE A 376 5.67 -6.14 14.86
CA ILE A 376 6.54 -6.28 16.04
C ILE A 376 7.88 -5.60 15.80
N MET A 377 8.39 -5.66 14.58
CA MET A 377 9.72 -5.16 14.22
C MET A 377 9.74 -3.70 13.78
N ILE A 378 8.59 -3.11 13.46
CA ILE A 378 8.50 -1.69 13.09
C ILE A 378 9.10 -0.79 14.17
N PRO A 379 8.63 -0.81 15.44
CA PRO A 379 9.22 0.03 16.49
C PRO A 379 10.68 -0.31 16.78
N VAL A 380 11.10 -1.55 16.61
CA VAL A 380 12.49 -1.97 16.81
C VAL A 380 13.42 -1.25 15.83
N VAL A 381 13.08 -1.29 14.54
CA VAL A 381 13.90 -0.66 13.50
C VAL A 381 13.77 0.87 13.56
N GLN A 382 12.59 1.40 13.83
CA GLN A 382 12.37 2.86 13.93
C GLN A 382 13.09 3.51 15.10
N GLN A 383 13.26 2.79 16.22
CA GLN A 383 13.96 3.27 17.41
C GLN A 383 15.42 2.84 17.47
N ASP A 384 15.95 2.31 16.38
CA ASP A 384 17.34 1.89 16.25
C ASP A 384 17.77 0.83 17.29
N LEU A 385 16.84 -0.01 17.75
CA LEU A 385 17.14 -1.09 18.70
C LEU A 385 17.95 -2.21 18.04
N GLY A 386 18.67 -2.95 18.88
CA GLY A 386 19.51 -4.07 18.46
C GLY A 386 18.98 -5.43 18.93
N LEU A 387 19.60 -6.51 18.44
CA LEU A 387 19.31 -7.88 18.89
C LEU A 387 19.49 -8.04 20.40
N ASN A 388 20.44 -7.33 20.99
CA ASN A 388 20.71 -7.41 22.44
C ASN A 388 19.55 -6.86 23.28
N ASP A 389 18.87 -5.82 22.80
CA ASP A 389 17.71 -5.23 23.48
C ASP A 389 16.55 -6.22 23.52
N MET A 390 16.40 -7.04 22.47
CA MET A 390 15.33 -8.02 22.36
C MET A 390 15.51 -9.28 23.23
N LYS A 391 16.73 -9.54 23.72
CA LYS A 391 17.00 -10.73 24.56
C LYS A 391 16.19 -10.79 25.87
N SER A 392 15.77 -9.64 26.39
CA SER A 392 14.94 -9.53 27.58
C SER A 392 13.45 -9.62 27.31
N TRP A 393 13.01 -9.70 26.06
CA TRP A 393 11.59 -9.70 25.70
C TRP A 393 10.96 -11.07 25.92
N ILE A 394 9.78 -11.07 26.48
CA ILE A 394 9.01 -12.29 26.74
C ILE A 394 7.93 -12.43 25.68
N PHE A 395 8.06 -13.43 24.84
CA PHE A 395 7.05 -13.78 23.84
C PHE A 395 6.07 -14.82 24.40
N PRO A 396 4.75 -14.67 24.16
CA PRO A 396 3.77 -15.68 24.60
C PRO A 396 4.00 -17.01 23.88
N HIS A 397 3.82 -18.14 24.58
CA HIS A 397 3.97 -19.48 24.03
C HIS A 397 2.63 -20.24 23.99
N PRO A 398 2.29 -20.96 22.88
CA PRO A 398 2.98 -20.99 21.60
C PRO A 398 2.42 -19.91 20.63
N THR A 399 3.28 -19.10 20.08
CA THR A 399 2.91 -18.06 19.08
C THR A 399 3.91 -17.99 17.93
N LEU A 400 3.47 -17.40 16.79
CA LEU A 400 4.40 -17.10 15.69
C LEU A 400 5.40 -16.00 16.10
N GLY A 401 5.05 -15.09 17.02
CA GLY A 401 5.97 -14.03 17.47
C GLY A 401 7.28 -14.54 18.05
N GLU A 402 7.34 -15.79 18.52
CA GLU A 402 8.56 -16.42 19.04
C GLU A 402 9.66 -16.60 17.98
N ILE A 403 9.37 -16.40 16.67
CA ILE A 403 10.39 -16.34 15.63
C ILE A 403 11.40 -15.20 15.86
N PHE A 404 11.06 -14.23 16.71
CA PHE A 404 11.90 -13.10 17.12
C PHE A 404 12.53 -13.31 18.51
N SER A 405 12.34 -14.45 19.15
CA SER A 405 13.02 -14.81 20.39
C SER A 405 14.44 -15.32 20.07
N PHE A 406 15.48 -14.59 20.51
CA PHE A 406 16.89 -14.84 20.13
C PHE A 406 17.75 -15.26 21.31
#